data_2f3b665c8ab8db36e305aaea8d62b06a
#
_entry.id   2f3b665c8ab8db36e305aaea8d62b06a
#
_cell.length_a   1.000
_cell.length_b   1.000
_cell.length_c   1.000
_cell.angle_alpha   90.00
_cell.angle_beta   90.00
_cell.angle_gamma   90.00
#
_symmetry.space_group_name_H-M   'P 1'
#
loop_
_entity.id
_entity.type
_entity.pdbx_description
1 polymer ?
#
loop_
_entity_poly.entity_id
_entity_poly.type
_entity_poly.pdbx_seq_one_letter_code
_entity_poly.pdbx_strand_id
1 'polypeptide(L)' 'MNSRHLRLTFPESQVAEPVIYHVVKDFNVIPSIRRAAIENHFGWMIVEFKGETADLDAAQAYLEGL' A
#
# COMPACT_ATOMS: atom_id res chain seq x y z
N MET A 1 6.67 -15.71 8.25
CA MET A 1 6.20 -14.41 7.76
C MET A 1 6.02 -14.47 6.26
N ASN A 2 4.87 -14.08 5.78
CA ASN A 2 4.57 -14.10 4.35
C ASN A 2 4.79 -12.74 3.73
N SER A 3 4.81 -12.69 2.41
CA SER A 3 4.95 -11.43 1.69
C SER A 3 3.95 -11.37 0.55
N ARG A 4 3.62 -10.15 0.15
CA ARG A 4 2.67 -9.90 -0.94
C ARG A 4 3.05 -8.62 -1.66
N HIS A 5 3.16 -8.70 -2.99
CA HIS A 5 3.46 -7.54 -3.81
C HIS A 5 2.15 -6.94 -4.30
N LEU A 6 1.99 -5.65 -4.13
CA LEU A 6 0.80 -4.94 -4.60
C LEU A 6 1.23 -3.75 -5.43
N ARG A 7 0.48 -3.49 -6.49
CA ARG A 7 0.61 -2.26 -7.26
C ARG A 7 -0.54 -1.35 -6.87
N LEU A 8 -0.19 -0.17 -6.37
CA LEU A 8 -1.16 0.82 -5.95
C LEU A 8 -1.16 1.96 -6.95
N THR A 9 -2.34 2.37 -7.38
CA THR A 9 -2.53 3.53 -8.25
C THR A 9 -3.61 4.40 -7.62
N PHE A 10 -3.33 5.68 -7.47
CA PHE A 10 -4.29 6.58 -6.84
C PHE A 10 -4.22 7.96 -7.47
N PRO A 11 -5.34 8.72 -7.41
CA PRO A 11 -5.37 10.07 -7.96
C PRO A 11 -4.51 11.02 -7.13
N GLU A 12 -4.16 12.15 -7.72
CA GLU A 12 -3.30 13.15 -7.09
C GLU A 12 -3.79 13.55 -5.70
N SER A 13 -5.10 13.68 -5.53
CA SER A 13 -5.67 14.07 -4.26
C SER A 13 -5.38 13.07 -3.14
N GLN A 14 -5.25 11.79 -3.49
CA GLN A 14 -4.94 10.74 -2.51
C GLN A 14 -3.44 10.54 -2.32
N VAL A 15 -2.63 11.02 -3.24
CA VAL A 15 -1.18 10.97 -3.08
C VAL A 15 -0.75 11.75 -1.84
N ALA A 16 -1.48 12.81 -1.52
CA ALA A 16 -1.20 13.61 -0.33
C ALA A 16 -1.57 12.89 0.96
N GLU A 17 -2.38 11.84 0.90
CA GLU A 17 -2.76 11.06 2.07
C GLU A 17 -1.65 10.08 2.42
N PRO A 18 -1.29 9.91 3.69
CA PRO A 18 -0.27 8.95 4.07
C PRO A 18 -0.82 7.53 4.11
N VAL A 19 -1.20 7.01 2.93
CA VAL A 19 -1.84 5.69 2.81
C VAL A 19 -0.98 4.58 3.42
N ILE A 20 0.32 4.59 3.09
CA ILE A 20 1.22 3.56 3.59
C ILE A 20 1.34 3.63 5.12
N TYR A 21 1.35 4.84 5.66
CA TYR A 21 1.39 5.03 7.11
C TYR A 21 0.18 4.38 7.78
N HIS A 22 -1.02 4.63 7.24
CA HIS A 22 -2.24 4.05 7.80
C HIS A 22 -2.22 2.52 7.72
N VAL A 23 -1.76 1.97 6.61
CA VAL A 23 -1.70 0.52 6.45
C VAL A 23 -0.75 -0.09 7.48
N VAL A 24 0.43 0.50 7.63
CA VAL A 24 1.42 -0.01 8.58
C VAL A 24 0.91 0.09 10.01
N LYS A 25 0.29 1.22 10.34
CA LYS A 25 -0.19 1.47 11.70
C LYS A 25 -1.34 0.54 12.08
N ASP A 26 -2.28 0.33 11.16
CA ASP A 26 -3.53 -0.35 11.48
C ASP A 26 -3.50 -1.86 11.22
N PHE A 27 -2.62 -2.35 10.37
CA PHE A 27 -2.67 -3.74 9.91
C PHE A 27 -1.42 -4.56 10.22
N ASN A 28 -0.48 -3.99 10.95
CA ASN A 28 0.70 -4.73 11.43
C ASN A 28 1.48 -5.42 10.29
N VAL A 29 1.72 -4.69 9.21
CA VAL A 29 2.51 -5.18 8.08
C VAL A 29 3.72 -4.30 7.87
N ILE A 30 4.76 -4.86 7.25
CA ILE A 30 6.02 -4.14 7.00
C ILE A 30 6.12 -3.86 5.51
N PRO A 31 6.16 -2.58 5.10
CA PRO A 31 6.23 -2.23 3.68
C PRO A 31 7.67 -2.11 3.20
N SER A 32 7.89 -2.51 1.96
CA SER A 32 9.11 -2.22 1.23
C SER A 32 8.70 -1.64 -0.10
N ILE A 33 8.91 -0.34 -0.29
CA ILE A 33 8.57 0.32 -1.54
C ILE A 33 9.63 -0.03 -2.56
N ARG A 34 9.23 -0.74 -3.61
CA ARG A 34 10.16 -1.18 -4.65
C ARG A 34 10.31 -0.16 -5.76
N ARG A 35 9.18 0.42 -6.18
CA ARG A 35 9.18 1.47 -7.21
C ARG A 35 8.00 2.40 -6.93
N ALA A 36 8.16 3.65 -7.27
CA ALA A 36 7.09 4.63 -7.12
C ALA A 36 7.32 5.79 -8.08
N ALA A 37 6.23 6.39 -8.54
CA ALA A 37 6.29 7.56 -9.39
C ALA A 37 5.01 8.36 -9.27
N ILE A 38 5.10 9.66 -9.49
CA ILE A 38 3.96 10.54 -9.61
C ILE A 38 4.01 11.12 -11.01
N GLU A 39 2.97 10.88 -11.79
CA GLU A 39 2.90 11.29 -13.19
C GLU A 39 1.59 12.03 -13.43
N ASN A 40 1.69 13.22 -14.05
CA ASN A 40 0.53 14.05 -14.36
C ASN A 40 -0.36 14.25 -13.14
N HIS A 41 -1.50 13.58 -13.08
CA HIS A 41 -2.48 13.75 -12.01
C HIS A 41 -2.72 12.48 -11.21
N PHE A 42 -1.78 11.54 -11.27
CA PHE A 42 -1.90 10.32 -10.49
C PHE A 42 -0.54 9.83 -10.03
N GLY A 43 -0.56 8.98 -9.00
CA GLY A 43 0.63 8.32 -8.52
C GLY A 43 0.45 6.82 -8.56
N TRP A 44 1.57 6.10 -8.66
CA TRP A 44 1.55 4.65 -8.55
C TRP A 44 2.78 4.19 -7.76
N MET A 45 2.66 3.03 -7.15
CA MET A 45 3.79 2.42 -6.48
C MET A 45 3.65 0.91 -6.45
N ILE A 46 4.80 0.23 -6.40
CA ILE A 46 4.86 -1.21 -6.20
C ILE A 46 5.46 -1.43 -4.84
N VAL A 47 4.70 -2.08 -3.96
CA VAL A 47 5.08 -2.28 -2.56
C VAL A 47 5.02 -3.74 -2.24
N GLU A 48 6.04 -4.24 -1.55
CA GLU A 48 6.02 -5.57 -0.97
C GLU A 48 5.68 -5.43 0.51
N PHE A 49 4.58 -6.02 0.93
CA PHE A 49 4.20 -6.05 2.34
C PHE A 49 4.55 -7.42 2.92
N LYS A 50 5.13 -7.42 4.12
CA LYS A 50 5.44 -8.64 4.86
C LYS A 50 4.64 -8.69 6.14
N GLY A 51 4.12 -9.87 6.48
CA GLY A 51 3.34 -10.04 7.68
C GLY A 51 2.65 -11.40 7.68
N GLU A 52 1.75 -11.60 8.62
CA GLU A 52 0.91 -12.79 8.66
C GLU A 52 -0.15 -12.70 7.57
N THR A 53 -0.57 -13.86 7.06
CA THR A 53 -1.55 -13.90 5.97
C THR A 53 -2.82 -13.11 6.28
N ALA A 54 -3.34 -13.25 7.50
CA ALA A 54 -4.55 -12.53 7.90
C ALA A 54 -4.35 -11.02 7.85
N ASP A 55 -3.18 -10.54 8.28
CA ASP A 55 -2.86 -9.12 8.24
C ASP A 55 -2.70 -8.61 6.81
N LEU A 56 -2.07 -9.41 5.96
CA LEU A 56 -1.91 -9.08 4.55
C LEU A 56 -3.27 -9.00 3.85
N ASP A 57 -4.16 -9.94 4.14
CA ASP A 57 -5.51 -9.93 3.57
C ASP A 57 -6.27 -8.68 3.99
N ALA A 58 -6.20 -8.32 5.26
CA ALA A 58 -6.89 -7.15 5.78
C ALA A 58 -6.34 -5.86 5.17
N ALA A 59 -5.02 -5.76 5.05
CA ALA A 59 -4.38 -4.59 4.46
C ALA A 59 -4.77 -4.45 2.99
N GLN A 60 -4.77 -5.55 2.25
CA GLN A 60 -5.16 -5.52 0.84
C GLN A 60 -6.62 -5.08 0.67
N ALA A 61 -7.52 -5.63 1.49
CA ALA A 61 -8.92 -5.25 1.44
C ALA A 61 -9.13 -3.77 1.73
N TYR A 62 -8.38 -3.23 2.70
CA TYR A 62 -8.43 -1.80 3.01
C TYR A 62 -8.00 -0.97 1.79
N LEU A 63 -6.90 -1.35 1.16
CA LEU A 63 -6.38 -0.62 0.00
C LEU A 63 -7.33 -0.69 -1.18
N GLU A 64 -7.96 -1.84 -1.40
CA GLU A 64 -8.92 -2.00 -2.50
C GLU A 64 -10.19 -1.18 -2.29
N GLY A 65 -10.49 -0.86 -1.03
CA GLY A 65 -11.68 -0.07 -0.70
C GLY A 65 -11.50 1.44 -0.79
N LEU A 66 -10.29 1.90 -1.07
CA LEU A 66 -10.02 3.34 -1.16
C LEU A 66 -10.52 3.95 -2.47
#